data_004aa6822595b9b271197c4c68d485c4
#
_entry.id   004aa6822595b9b271197c4c68d485c4
#
_cell.length_a   1.000
_cell.length_b   1.000
_cell.length_c   1.000
_cell.angle_alpha   90.00
_cell.angle_beta   90.00
_cell.angle_gamma   90.00
#
_symmetry.space_group_name_H-M   'P 1'
#
loop_
_entity.id
_entity.type
_entity.pdbx_description
1 polymer ?
#
loop_
_entity_poly.entity_id
_entity_poly.type
_entity_poly.pdbx_seq_one_letter_code
_entity_poly.pdbx_strand_id
1 'polypeptide(L)'
;MAYRPSKKMKKTLLGGGAVVLLAGLNAPAALSFAQDRYHAYKIDQPAYKAEYGSWERVNIPKEYRTNAIHAALLHTGKVLIVAGSGNDQKHFDEGTFDTVLWDPAENTFQKIPTPEDFFCGGHAQLPDGRLLIAGGTARYEVLDDKVKRAGGGMRVKNENPDKPLKLKKGTVFRSASGKEYVAKFDVTVPQAKREFDVDYFESGQMKPWKTKVTAAEQRVFVEAVDEGPEAVAPEAAQYEIVGLKGKDADNSYGLAEKITMDKQDFQGIRAAYEFDPTAEKYIKVDPMKEARWYPTLVGLEDGRVLSVSGLDDVGAILPGDNEIYDPKTKKWSKGPFHYFPTYPALFLTKGGKLFYPGANAGYGPADKGREPGIWDIEKNTFTKVPGLTDTDQLETAASLMLPPVQDQKVLVLGGGGVGESKMSTARTAG
;
A
#
# COMPACT_ATOMS: atom_id res chain seq x y z
N MET A 1 71.63 -13.61 -42.94
CA MET A 1 71.85 -14.14 -41.56
C MET A 1 70.74 -13.72 -40.67
N ALA A 2 69.89 -14.62 -40.15
CA ALA A 2 68.81 -14.24 -39.21
C ALA A 2 69.45 -14.09 -37.83
N TYR A 3 69.32 -12.89 -37.26
CA TYR A 3 69.76 -12.55 -35.88
C TYR A 3 69.06 -13.45 -34.88
N ARG A 4 69.77 -14.31 -34.14
CA ARG A 4 69.25 -15.10 -33.04
C ARG A 4 69.58 -14.42 -31.71
N PRO A 5 68.59 -13.88 -30.99
CA PRO A 5 68.84 -13.22 -29.72
C PRO A 5 69.42 -14.17 -28.67
N SER A 6 70.37 -13.67 -27.84
CA SER A 6 71.00 -14.45 -26.77
C SER A 6 69.99 -14.88 -25.70
N LYS A 7 70.31 -15.95 -24.93
CA LYS A 7 69.41 -16.41 -23.82
C LYS A 7 69.09 -15.30 -22.81
N LYS A 8 70.03 -14.39 -22.55
CA LYS A 8 69.84 -13.27 -21.65
C LYS A 8 68.88 -12.25 -22.24
N MET A 9 68.97 -11.94 -23.53
CA MET A 9 68.12 -11.04 -24.24
C MET A 9 66.70 -11.57 -24.38
N LYS A 10 66.52 -12.90 -24.57
CA LYS A 10 65.21 -13.54 -24.54
C LYS A 10 64.52 -13.45 -23.17
N LYS A 11 65.29 -13.64 -22.08
CA LYS A 11 64.73 -13.46 -20.70
C LYS A 11 64.33 -12.02 -20.42
N THR A 12 65.11 -11.03 -20.86
CA THR A 12 64.79 -9.62 -20.71
C THR A 12 63.56 -9.22 -21.53
N LEU A 13 63.43 -9.69 -22.77
CA LEU A 13 62.28 -9.45 -23.62
C LEU A 13 61.02 -10.14 -23.10
N LEU A 14 61.13 -11.37 -22.59
CA LEU A 14 60.00 -12.07 -21.95
C LEU A 14 59.58 -11.39 -20.64
N GLY A 15 60.53 -10.98 -19.80
CA GLY A 15 60.22 -10.25 -18.55
C GLY A 15 59.64 -8.87 -18.82
N GLY A 16 60.20 -8.11 -19.78
CA GLY A 16 59.65 -6.82 -20.19
C GLY A 16 58.26 -6.94 -20.82
N GLY A 17 58.04 -7.96 -21.68
CA GLY A 17 56.72 -8.23 -22.23
C GLY A 17 55.67 -8.61 -21.18
N ALA A 18 56.07 -9.41 -20.19
CA ALA A 18 55.18 -9.79 -19.09
C ALA A 18 54.80 -8.57 -18.25
N VAL A 19 55.76 -7.67 -17.96
CA VAL A 19 55.49 -6.43 -17.18
C VAL A 19 54.55 -5.51 -17.96
N VAL A 20 54.78 -5.33 -19.28
CA VAL A 20 53.89 -4.52 -20.13
C VAL A 20 52.47 -5.12 -20.22
N LEU A 21 52.37 -6.44 -20.31
CA LEU A 21 51.09 -7.14 -20.36
C LEU A 21 50.34 -7.02 -19.01
N LEU A 22 51.04 -7.20 -17.89
CA LEU A 22 50.47 -7.02 -16.56
C LEU A 22 50.05 -5.55 -16.29
N ALA A 23 50.87 -4.58 -16.73
CA ALA A 23 50.52 -3.17 -16.64
C ALA A 23 49.32 -2.84 -17.54
N GLY A 24 49.27 -3.38 -18.76
CA GLY A 24 48.13 -3.17 -19.66
C GLY A 24 46.83 -3.79 -19.18
N LEU A 25 46.88 -4.97 -18.56
CA LEU A 25 45.73 -5.66 -18.01
C LEU A 25 45.15 -4.94 -16.76
N ASN A 26 46.02 -4.26 -15.99
CA ASN A 26 45.61 -3.53 -14.79
C ASN A 26 45.37 -2.03 -15.02
N ALA A 27 45.74 -1.50 -16.17
CA ALA A 27 45.55 -0.08 -16.50
C ALA A 27 44.07 0.39 -16.39
N PRO A 28 43.08 -0.38 -16.89
CA PRO A 28 41.68 0.03 -16.71
C PRO A 28 41.27 0.12 -15.25
N ALA A 29 41.68 -0.85 -14.41
CA ALA A 29 41.37 -0.84 -12.99
C ALA A 29 42.07 0.33 -12.24
N ALA A 30 43.34 0.60 -12.60
CA ALA A 30 44.07 1.74 -12.03
C ALA A 30 43.48 3.09 -12.46
N LEU A 31 43.03 3.20 -13.71
CA LEU A 31 42.33 4.39 -14.22
C LEU A 31 40.98 4.58 -13.54
N SER A 32 40.19 3.53 -13.41
CA SER A 32 38.90 3.58 -12.68
C SER A 32 39.13 4.02 -11.24
N PHE A 33 40.07 3.40 -10.53
CA PHE A 33 40.42 3.79 -9.17
C PHE A 33 40.86 5.27 -9.07
N ALA A 34 41.70 5.73 -10.01
CA ALA A 34 42.13 7.12 -10.03
C ALA A 34 40.95 8.08 -10.30
N GLN A 35 40.06 7.72 -11.22
CA GLN A 35 38.84 8.48 -11.51
C GLN A 35 37.90 8.54 -10.30
N ASP A 36 37.68 7.42 -9.62
CA ASP A 36 36.86 7.36 -8.42
C ASP A 36 37.43 8.21 -7.29
N ARG A 37 38.75 8.18 -7.08
CA ARG A 37 39.44 9.02 -6.09
C ARG A 37 39.36 10.50 -6.44
N TYR A 38 39.55 10.84 -7.71
CA TYR A 38 39.41 12.22 -8.17
C TYR A 38 37.97 12.72 -8.05
N HIS A 39 37.01 11.89 -8.40
CA HIS A 39 35.59 12.21 -8.24
C HIS A 39 35.25 12.44 -6.76
N ALA A 40 35.65 11.52 -5.87
CA ALA A 40 35.46 11.66 -4.44
C ALA A 40 36.08 12.94 -3.89
N TYR A 41 37.30 13.28 -4.32
CA TYR A 41 37.95 14.55 -3.96
C TYR A 41 37.15 15.76 -4.46
N LYS A 42 36.68 15.72 -5.72
CA LYS A 42 35.94 16.84 -6.33
C LYS A 42 34.62 17.11 -5.61
N ILE A 43 33.83 16.06 -5.35
CA ILE A 43 32.52 16.19 -4.69
C ILE A 43 32.65 16.59 -3.21
N ASP A 44 33.83 16.41 -2.60
CA ASP A 44 34.07 16.82 -1.21
C ASP A 44 34.48 18.28 -1.06
N GLN A 45 34.78 18.96 -2.16
CA GLN A 45 35.16 20.37 -2.12
C GLN A 45 33.99 21.27 -1.68
N PRO A 46 34.23 22.27 -0.78
CA PRO A 46 33.19 23.18 -0.30
C PRO A 46 32.41 23.88 -1.44
N ALA A 47 33.12 24.32 -2.48
CA ALA A 47 32.51 24.98 -3.63
C ALA A 47 31.55 24.03 -4.40
N TYR A 48 31.93 22.75 -4.55
CA TYR A 48 31.06 21.77 -5.18
C TYR A 48 29.82 21.49 -4.32
N LYS A 49 29.99 21.33 -3.00
CA LYS A 49 28.89 21.13 -2.07
C LYS A 49 27.92 22.32 -2.03
N ALA A 50 28.45 23.53 -2.13
CA ALA A 50 27.63 24.75 -2.19
C ALA A 50 26.80 24.86 -3.48
N GLU A 51 27.33 24.37 -4.61
CA GLU A 51 26.66 24.42 -5.91
C GLU A 51 25.71 23.24 -6.14
N TYR A 52 26.11 22.02 -5.77
CA TYR A 52 25.40 20.78 -6.08
C TYR A 52 24.77 20.08 -4.88
N GLY A 53 24.98 20.62 -3.67
CA GLY A 53 24.59 19.95 -2.43
C GLY A 53 25.57 18.86 -2.00
N SER A 54 25.26 18.21 -0.89
CA SER A 54 26.03 17.08 -0.35
C SER A 54 25.13 16.02 0.25
N TRP A 55 25.60 14.78 0.22
CA TRP A 55 24.96 13.66 0.88
C TRP A 55 25.76 13.28 2.11
N GLU A 56 25.07 13.15 3.23
CA GLU A 56 25.65 12.66 4.46
C GLU A 56 24.93 11.39 4.92
N ARG A 57 25.72 10.39 5.30
CA ARG A 57 25.17 9.15 5.83
C ARG A 57 24.94 9.26 7.33
N VAL A 58 23.69 9.23 7.75
CA VAL A 58 23.33 9.21 9.17
C VAL A 58 23.59 7.79 9.73
N ASN A 59 24.39 7.72 10.81
CA ASN A 59 24.61 6.48 11.54
C ASN A 59 23.47 6.23 12.52
N ILE A 60 22.60 5.29 12.19
CA ILE A 60 21.46 4.89 13.02
C ILE A 60 21.91 3.78 14.00
N PRO A 61 21.78 3.95 15.32
CA PRO A 61 22.04 2.89 16.30
C PRO A 61 21.19 1.64 15.99
N LYS A 62 21.74 0.46 16.28
CA LYS A 62 21.14 -0.81 15.84
C LYS A 62 19.69 -0.98 16.31
N GLU A 63 19.38 -0.55 17.51
CA GLU A 63 18.06 -0.65 18.16
C GLU A 63 16.97 0.19 17.49
N TYR A 64 17.37 1.21 16.69
CA TYR A 64 16.44 2.08 15.95
C TYR A 64 16.39 1.77 14.44
N ARG A 65 17.17 0.78 13.99
CA ARG A 65 17.16 0.41 12.57
C ARG A 65 15.87 -0.32 12.23
N THR A 66 15.15 0.22 11.26
CA THR A 66 13.94 -0.38 10.71
C THR A 66 13.85 -0.07 9.22
N ASN A 67 12.98 -0.77 8.50
CA ASN A 67 12.66 -0.42 7.13
C ASN A 67 11.83 0.86 7.12
N ALA A 68 12.37 1.93 6.52
CA ALA A 68 11.68 3.22 6.42
C ALA A 68 10.61 3.18 5.31
N ILE A 69 9.51 2.48 5.55
CA ILE A 69 8.42 2.35 4.59
C ILE A 69 7.78 3.72 4.32
N HIS A 70 7.54 4.50 5.39
CA HIS A 70 7.08 5.88 5.31
C HIS A 70 8.00 6.78 6.12
N ALA A 71 8.34 7.94 5.57
CA ALA A 71 9.06 8.98 6.28
C ALA A 71 8.38 10.32 6.05
N ALA A 72 8.10 11.05 7.12
CA ALA A 72 7.45 12.34 7.06
C ALA A 72 8.21 13.39 7.87
N LEU A 73 8.56 14.51 7.24
CA LEU A 73 9.08 15.68 7.95
C LEU A 73 7.93 16.36 8.70
N LEU A 74 8.08 16.49 10.00
CA LEU A 74 7.11 17.14 10.87
C LEU A 74 7.39 18.63 10.99
N HIS A 75 6.35 19.42 11.35
CA HIS A 75 6.53 20.88 11.55
C HIS A 75 7.50 21.24 12.69
N THR A 76 7.82 20.29 13.56
CA THR A 76 8.85 20.42 14.63
C THR A 76 10.27 20.29 14.11
N GLY A 77 10.48 19.99 12.83
CA GLY A 77 11.79 19.70 12.24
C GLY A 77 12.26 18.26 12.43
N LYS A 78 11.53 17.44 13.19
CA LYS A 78 11.79 16.00 13.36
C LYS A 78 11.24 15.21 12.18
N VAL A 79 11.78 14.00 11.97
CA VAL A 79 11.34 13.07 10.94
C VAL A 79 10.67 11.85 11.61
N LEU A 80 9.42 11.60 11.30
CA LEU A 80 8.72 10.40 11.72
C LEU A 80 8.91 9.30 10.67
N ILE A 81 9.44 8.16 11.09
CA ILE A 81 9.61 6.96 10.27
C ILE A 81 8.62 5.92 10.76
N VAL A 82 7.63 5.59 9.92
CA VAL A 82 6.58 4.62 10.22
C VAL A 82 6.84 3.35 9.42
N ALA A 83 7.22 2.28 10.09
CA ALA A 83 7.57 1.01 9.48
C ALA A 83 6.51 -0.08 9.68
N GLY A 84 5.78 -0.05 10.80
CA GLY A 84 4.95 -1.18 11.19
C GLY A 84 5.82 -2.42 11.37
N SER A 85 5.44 -3.56 10.82
CA SER A 85 6.25 -4.80 10.79
C SER A 85 7.46 -4.72 9.85
N GLY A 86 7.56 -3.67 8.99
CA GLY A 86 8.73 -3.41 8.14
C GLY A 86 8.98 -4.45 7.05
N ASN A 87 7.95 -5.12 6.52
CA ASN A 87 8.02 -6.25 5.60
C ASN A 87 8.72 -7.48 6.21
N ASP A 88 8.56 -7.68 7.50
CA ASP A 88 9.05 -8.85 8.21
C ASP A 88 7.87 -9.60 8.84
N GLN A 89 7.51 -10.74 8.25
CA GLN A 89 6.37 -11.55 8.71
C GLN A 89 6.56 -12.02 10.15
N LYS A 90 7.81 -12.26 10.61
CA LYS A 90 8.07 -12.65 11.98
C LYS A 90 7.71 -11.51 12.95
N HIS A 91 8.10 -10.27 12.65
CA HIS A 91 7.69 -9.11 13.45
C HIS A 91 6.17 -8.95 13.47
N PHE A 92 5.51 -9.19 12.33
CA PHE A 92 4.05 -9.18 12.25
C PHE A 92 3.43 -10.23 13.18
N ASP A 93 3.89 -11.49 13.10
CA ASP A 93 3.38 -12.60 13.90
C ASP A 93 3.62 -12.40 15.40
N GLU A 94 4.73 -11.74 15.78
CA GLU A 94 5.08 -11.36 17.16
C GLU A 94 4.35 -10.09 17.63
N GLY A 95 3.64 -9.37 16.76
CA GLY A 95 3.00 -8.09 17.07
C GLY A 95 4.00 -6.97 17.35
N THR A 96 5.19 -7.05 16.77
CA THR A 96 6.25 -6.04 16.93
C THR A 96 6.18 -5.04 15.78
N PHE A 97 5.73 -3.82 16.09
CA PHE A 97 5.57 -2.76 15.10
C PHE A 97 6.43 -1.55 15.46
N ASP A 98 7.20 -1.06 14.51
CA ASP A 98 8.15 0.02 14.71
C ASP A 98 7.63 1.36 14.14
N THR A 99 7.77 2.39 14.98
CA THR A 99 7.80 3.79 14.58
C THR A 99 8.98 4.44 15.25
N VAL A 100 9.80 5.16 14.48
CA VAL A 100 10.99 5.86 14.97
C VAL A 100 10.84 7.35 14.70
N LEU A 101 11.06 8.17 15.71
CA LEU A 101 11.18 9.61 15.59
C LEU A 101 12.66 9.98 15.61
N TRP A 102 13.14 10.64 14.55
CA TRP A 102 14.49 11.13 14.42
C TRP A 102 14.50 12.64 14.51
N ASP A 103 15.36 13.17 15.39
CA ASP A 103 15.68 14.59 15.47
C ASP A 103 16.98 14.85 14.71
N PRO A 104 16.94 15.46 13.50
CA PRO A 104 18.16 15.75 12.73
C PRO A 104 19.08 16.78 13.38
N ALA A 105 18.55 17.72 14.19
CA ALA A 105 19.34 18.78 14.82
C ALA A 105 20.23 18.22 15.93
N GLU A 106 19.67 17.33 16.76
CA GLU A 106 20.37 16.69 17.87
C GLU A 106 20.95 15.32 17.50
N ASN A 107 20.61 14.80 16.31
CA ASN A 107 20.91 13.44 15.83
C ASN A 107 20.51 12.36 16.85
N THR A 108 19.32 12.50 17.43
CA THR A 108 18.75 11.57 18.40
C THR A 108 17.59 10.79 17.82
N PHE A 109 17.38 9.58 18.34
CA PHE A 109 16.35 8.67 17.89
C PHE A 109 15.49 8.21 19.07
N GLN A 110 14.19 8.06 18.84
CA GLN A 110 13.24 7.60 19.85
C GLN A 110 12.28 6.60 19.22
N LYS A 111 11.99 5.49 19.90
CA LYS A 111 10.88 4.59 19.52
C LYS A 111 9.56 5.14 20.03
N ILE A 112 8.58 5.17 19.17
CA ILE A 112 7.20 5.56 19.49
C ILE A 112 6.35 4.29 19.56
N PRO A 113 5.56 4.08 20.63
CA PRO A 113 4.61 2.97 20.69
C PRO A 113 3.67 2.97 19.48
N THR A 114 3.70 1.88 18.71
CA THR A 114 2.97 1.75 17.45
C THR A 114 1.74 0.88 17.67
N PRO A 115 0.51 1.43 17.54
CA PRO A 115 -0.70 0.74 17.96
C PRO A 115 -1.20 -0.34 17.01
N GLU A 116 -0.81 -0.30 15.74
CA GLU A 116 -1.25 -1.21 14.68
C GLU A 116 -0.11 -1.48 13.71
N ASP A 117 -0.22 -2.50 12.88
CA ASP A 117 0.73 -2.70 11.79
C ASP A 117 0.47 -1.73 10.63
N PHE A 118 1.14 -0.58 10.66
CA PHE A 118 1.09 0.42 9.59
C PHE A 118 1.97 0.08 8.38
N PHE A 119 2.54 -1.12 8.35
CA PHE A 119 3.27 -1.56 7.17
C PHE A 119 2.38 -1.43 5.93
N CYS A 120 2.87 -0.65 4.96
CA CYS A 120 2.14 -0.37 3.72
C CYS A 120 0.76 0.31 3.92
N GLY A 121 0.60 1.09 5.00
CA GLY A 121 -0.49 2.06 5.14
C GLY A 121 -0.27 3.30 4.27
N GLY A 122 -1.02 4.35 4.52
CA GLY A 122 -0.84 5.67 3.91
C GLY A 122 -0.64 6.75 4.95
N HIS A 123 -0.08 7.91 4.54
CA HIS A 123 0.01 9.05 5.44
C HIS A 123 -0.19 10.38 4.68
N ALA A 124 -0.68 11.39 5.39
CA ALA A 124 -0.83 12.75 4.88
C ALA A 124 -0.69 13.79 5.99
N GLN A 125 -0.08 14.93 5.66
CA GLN A 125 -0.01 16.08 6.55
C GLN A 125 -1.40 16.70 6.74
N LEU A 126 -1.72 17.10 7.98
CA LEU A 126 -2.92 17.83 8.32
C LEU A 126 -2.63 19.33 8.50
N PRO A 127 -3.65 20.21 8.32
CA PRO A 127 -3.44 21.66 8.41
C PRO A 127 -2.93 22.15 9.76
N ASP A 128 -3.14 21.40 10.82
CA ASP A 128 -2.67 21.73 12.18
C ASP A 128 -1.27 21.16 12.50
N GLY A 129 -0.61 20.58 11.51
CA GLY A 129 0.74 20.02 11.62
C GLY A 129 0.81 18.58 12.12
N ARG A 130 -0.33 17.97 12.48
CA ARG A 130 -0.39 16.52 12.75
C ARG A 130 -0.25 15.72 11.45
N LEU A 131 0.08 14.45 11.59
CA LEU A 131 0.16 13.50 10.47
C LEU A 131 -0.96 12.47 10.59
N LEU A 132 -1.83 12.37 9.59
CA LEU A 132 -2.80 11.29 9.49
C LEU A 132 -2.07 10.04 8.96
N ILE A 133 -2.26 8.90 9.64
CA ILE A 133 -1.83 7.57 9.20
C ILE A 133 -3.06 6.68 9.15
N ALA A 134 -3.30 6.01 8.04
CA ALA A 134 -4.45 5.14 7.87
C ALA A 134 -4.16 3.95 6.95
N GLY A 135 -4.80 2.82 7.25
CA GLY A 135 -4.52 1.55 6.59
C GLY A 135 -3.27 0.88 7.13
N GLY A 136 -2.88 -0.21 6.53
CA GLY A 136 -1.77 -1.07 6.95
C GLY A 136 -2.12 -2.53 6.79
N THR A 137 -1.38 -3.44 7.45
CA THR A 137 -1.44 -4.89 7.24
C THR A 137 -2.29 -5.59 8.28
N ALA A 138 -3.33 -6.31 7.83
CA ALA A 138 -4.09 -7.25 8.64
C ALA A 138 -3.59 -8.69 8.48
N ARG A 139 -3.03 -9.02 7.34
CA ARG A 139 -2.48 -10.33 7.01
C ARG A 139 -1.44 -10.22 5.92
N TYR A 140 -0.36 -10.99 6.07
CA TYR A 140 0.67 -11.15 5.03
C TYR A 140 0.16 -12.03 3.88
N GLU A 141 0.73 -11.84 2.70
CA GLU A 141 0.44 -12.68 1.54
C GLU A 141 0.93 -14.12 1.75
N VAL A 142 0.29 -15.03 1.07
CA VAL A 142 0.73 -16.42 0.95
C VAL A 142 0.85 -16.77 -0.53
N LEU A 143 2.06 -17.05 -0.99
CA LEU A 143 2.33 -17.39 -2.38
C LEU A 143 1.70 -18.75 -2.76
N ASP A 144 1.37 -18.95 -4.04
CA ASP A 144 0.67 -20.14 -4.55
C ASP A 144 1.29 -21.45 -4.08
N ASP A 145 2.61 -21.56 -4.13
CA ASP A 145 3.36 -22.76 -3.72
C ASP A 145 3.34 -23.02 -2.20
N LYS A 146 2.89 -22.04 -1.42
CA LYS A 146 2.82 -22.10 0.05
C LYS A 146 1.40 -22.18 0.60
N VAL A 147 0.39 -22.01 -0.25
CA VAL A 147 -1.02 -22.11 0.17
C VAL A 147 -1.35 -23.56 0.52
N LYS A 148 -1.60 -23.83 1.79
CA LYS A 148 -1.98 -25.16 2.31
C LYS A 148 -3.46 -25.32 2.47
N ARG A 149 -4.19 -24.22 2.66
CA ARG A 149 -5.65 -24.21 2.93
C ARG A 149 -6.33 -23.31 1.92
N ALA A 150 -7.39 -23.82 1.33
CA ALA A 150 -8.22 -23.00 0.45
C ALA A 150 -8.78 -21.79 1.19
N GLY A 151 -8.73 -20.63 0.57
CA GLY A 151 -9.17 -19.38 1.16
C GLY A 151 -9.93 -18.49 0.19
N GLY A 152 -10.70 -17.54 0.74
CA GLY A 152 -11.44 -16.56 -0.06
C GLY A 152 -12.29 -15.62 0.78
N GLY A 153 -12.92 -14.66 0.11
CA GLY A 153 -13.82 -13.69 0.74
C GLY A 153 -15.20 -14.30 0.99
N MET A 154 -15.70 -14.18 2.22
CA MET A 154 -17.05 -14.53 2.63
C MET A 154 -17.85 -13.28 2.92
N ARG A 155 -18.92 -13.01 2.17
CA ARG A 155 -19.88 -11.96 2.49
C ARG A 155 -20.85 -12.49 3.54
N VAL A 156 -20.74 -11.96 4.76
CA VAL A 156 -21.67 -12.30 5.84
C VAL A 156 -22.88 -11.40 5.74
N LYS A 157 -24.05 -11.98 5.60
CA LYS A 157 -25.36 -11.31 5.55
C LYS A 157 -26.01 -11.28 6.91
N ASN A 158 -26.64 -10.18 7.24
CA ASN A 158 -27.51 -10.03 8.40
C ASN A 158 -28.85 -9.43 7.95
N GLU A 159 -29.89 -10.23 7.99
CA GLU A 159 -31.28 -9.83 7.68
C GLU A 159 -32.05 -9.40 8.95
N ASN A 160 -31.40 -9.48 10.12
CA ASN A 160 -32.02 -9.04 11.39
C ASN A 160 -32.03 -7.51 11.46
N PRO A 161 -33.21 -6.85 11.47
CA PRO A 161 -33.30 -5.41 11.56
C PRO A 161 -33.19 -4.87 12.99
N ASP A 162 -33.18 -5.74 14.00
CA ASP A 162 -33.25 -5.34 15.41
C ASP A 162 -31.86 -5.20 16.06
N LYS A 163 -30.86 -5.93 15.54
CA LYS A 163 -29.50 -5.90 16.11
C LYS A 163 -28.41 -6.23 15.10
N PRO A 164 -27.18 -5.72 15.31
CA PRO A 164 -26.02 -6.13 14.54
C PRO A 164 -25.63 -7.56 14.87
N LEU A 165 -25.02 -8.25 13.91
CA LEU A 165 -24.41 -9.56 14.07
C LEU A 165 -22.91 -9.38 14.38
N LYS A 166 -22.42 -10.01 15.45
CA LYS A 166 -21.01 -9.97 15.84
C LYS A 166 -20.45 -11.40 15.79
N LEU A 167 -19.51 -11.64 14.91
CA LEU A 167 -18.78 -12.91 14.79
C LEU A 167 -17.33 -12.71 15.19
N LYS A 168 -16.79 -13.69 15.89
CA LYS A 168 -15.38 -13.68 16.31
C LYS A 168 -14.51 -14.41 15.29
N LYS A 169 -13.23 -14.06 15.26
CA LYS A 169 -12.19 -14.86 14.63
C LYS A 169 -12.36 -16.32 15.06
N GLY A 170 -12.27 -17.27 14.12
CA GLY A 170 -12.52 -18.68 14.36
C GLY A 170 -13.98 -19.11 14.23
N THR A 171 -14.94 -18.18 13.96
CA THR A 171 -16.32 -18.58 13.61
C THR A 171 -16.29 -19.46 12.38
N VAL A 172 -17.02 -20.58 12.44
CA VAL A 172 -17.08 -21.62 11.38
C VAL A 172 -18.26 -21.34 10.45
N PHE A 173 -17.99 -21.39 9.16
CA PHE A 173 -18.96 -21.40 8.07
C PHE A 173 -18.99 -22.78 7.45
N ARG A 174 -20.16 -23.41 7.34
CA ARG A 174 -20.34 -24.76 6.80
C ARG A 174 -21.13 -24.73 5.51
N SER A 175 -20.62 -25.36 4.47
CA SER A 175 -21.35 -25.56 3.20
C SER A 175 -22.39 -26.66 3.32
N ALA A 176 -23.34 -26.73 2.37
CA ALA A 176 -24.29 -27.80 2.27
C ALA A 176 -23.63 -29.20 2.07
N SER A 177 -22.42 -29.24 1.50
CA SER A 177 -21.63 -30.47 1.35
C SER A 177 -20.83 -30.85 2.60
N GLY A 178 -20.91 -30.04 3.68
CA GLY A 178 -20.20 -30.30 4.94
C GLY A 178 -18.79 -29.74 5.02
N LYS A 179 -18.28 -29.05 3.99
CA LYS A 179 -16.97 -28.38 4.06
C LYS A 179 -17.04 -27.19 5.02
N GLU A 180 -16.01 -27.03 5.84
CA GLU A 180 -15.93 -25.99 6.87
C GLU A 180 -14.81 -25.00 6.62
N TYR A 181 -15.11 -23.71 6.88
CA TYR A 181 -14.19 -22.59 6.72
C TYR A 181 -14.25 -21.70 7.95
N VAL A 182 -13.12 -21.17 8.38
CA VAL A 182 -13.04 -20.34 9.58
C VAL A 182 -12.75 -18.89 9.24
N ALA A 183 -13.47 -17.98 9.89
CA ALA A 183 -13.20 -16.54 9.82
C ALA A 183 -11.81 -16.22 10.38
N LYS A 184 -11.00 -15.45 9.66
CA LYS A 184 -9.65 -15.06 10.08
C LYS A 184 -9.64 -13.80 10.94
N PHE A 185 -10.73 -13.05 10.98
CA PHE A 185 -10.90 -11.80 11.74
C PHE A 185 -12.25 -11.75 12.44
N ASP A 186 -12.35 -10.87 13.43
CA ASP A 186 -13.65 -10.47 13.98
C ASP A 186 -14.42 -9.68 12.92
N VAL A 187 -15.72 -9.94 12.78
CA VAL A 187 -16.56 -9.19 11.87
C VAL A 187 -17.85 -8.74 12.58
N THR A 188 -18.23 -7.50 12.35
CA THR A 188 -19.50 -6.95 12.82
C THR A 188 -20.32 -6.52 11.63
N VAL A 189 -21.41 -7.21 11.36
CA VAL A 189 -22.38 -6.88 10.32
C VAL A 189 -23.47 -6.01 10.93
N PRO A 190 -23.70 -4.79 10.41
CA PRO A 190 -24.77 -3.94 10.93
C PRO A 190 -26.13 -4.64 10.90
N GLN A 191 -27.09 -4.09 11.61
CA GLN A 191 -28.47 -4.51 11.46
C GLN A 191 -29.01 -4.21 10.07
N ALA A 192 -29.94 -5.01 9.59
CA ALA A 192 -30.63 -4.79 8.32
C ALA A 192 -31.43 -3.48 8.34
N LYS A 193 -31.58 -2.85 7.19
CA LYS A 193 -32.43 -1.67 7.04
C LYS A 193 -33.90 -2.06 6.87
N ARG A 194 -34.77 -1.43 7.64
CA ARG A 194 -36.21 -1.47 7.39
C ARG A 194 -36.57 -0.27 6.53
N GLU A 195 -37.15 -0.54 5.36
CA GLU A 195 -37.73 0.45 4.49
C GLU A 195 -39.25 0.27 4.52
N PHE A 196 -39.97 1.33 4.79
CA PHE A 196 -41.42 1.34 4.74
C PHE A 196 -41.81 1.82 3.34
N ASP A 197 -42.49 0.96 2.58
CA ASP A 197 -43.05 1.35 1.30
C ASP A 197 -44.33 2.16 1.56
N VAL A 198 -44.23 3.48 1.38
CA VAL A 198 -45.36 4.44 1.65
C VAL A 198 -46.34 4.50 0.47
N ASP A 199 -46.00 3.96 -0.70
CA ASP A 199 -46.75 4.12 -1.96
C ASP A 199 -47.53 2.87 -2.38
N TYR A 200 -47.98 2.06 -1.43
CA TYR A 200 -48.73 0.86 -1.79
C TYR A 200 -50.22 1.16 -1.95
N PHE A 201 -50.59 1.70 -3.12
CA PHE A 201 -52.00 1.80 -3.56
C PHE A 201 -52.26 0.77 -4.64
N GLU A 202 -52.84 -0.35 -4.29
CA GLU A 202 -53.23 -1.36 -5.27
C GLU A 202 -54.74 -1.44 -5.33
N SER A 203 -55.31 -1.20 -6.51
CA SER A 203 -56.75 -1.41 -6.83
C SER A 203 -57.71 -0.57 -6.00
N GLY A 204 -57.36 0.68 -5.68
CA GLY A 204 -58.27 1.57 -4.95
C GLY A 204 -58.44 1.30 -3.47
N GLN A 205 -57.65 0.41 -2.88
CA GLN A 205 -57.64 0.10 -1.46
C GLN A 205 -56.27 0.29 -0.85
N MET A 206 -56.20 0.95 0.30
CA MET A 206 -55.00 0.98 1.16
C MET A 206 -54.72 -0.41 1.69
N LYS A 207 -53.65 -1.05 1.23
CA LYS A 207 -53.18 -2.32 1.80
C LYS A 207 -52.25 -2.04 2.99
N PRO A 208 -52.14 -2.98 3.94
CA PRO A 208 -51.26 -2.83 5.09
C PRO A 208 -49.82 -2.68 4.61
N TRP A 209 -49.07 -1.81 5.25
CA TRP A 209 -47.68 -1.47 5.03
C TRP A 209 -46.83 -2.70 4.82
N LYS A 210 -46.16 -2.83 3.66
CA LYS A 210 -45.09 -3.80 3.46
C LYS A 210 -43.80 -3.24 3.96
N THR A 211 -43.25 -3.85 4.97
CA THR A 211 -41.89 -3.57 5.40
C THR A 211 -40.93 -4.36 4.53
N LYS A 212 -40.12 -3.67 3.75
CA LYS A 212 -39.00 -4.28 3.04
C LYS A 212 -37.79 -4.29 3.97
N VAL A 213 -37.20 -5.46 4.19
CA VAL A 213 -35.95 -5.59 4.90
C VAL A 213 -34.83 -5.77 3.88
N THR A 214 -33.86 -4.85 3.90
CA THR A 214 -32.65 -4.95 3.09
C THR A 214 -31.52 -5.43 3.99
N ALA A 215 -30.99 -6.62 3.70
CA ALA A 215 -29.89 -7.22 4.46
C ALA A 215 -28.67 -6.29 4.49
N ALA A 216 -28.05 -6.17 5.66
CA ALA A 216 -26.72 -5.61 5.76
C ALA A 216 -25.67 -6.69 5.44
N GLU A 217 -24.51 -6.29 4.96
CA GLU A 217 -23.42 -7.22 4.68
C GLU A 217 -22.06 -6.67 5.08
N GLN A 218 -21.15 -7.58 5.41
CA GLN A 218 -19.74 -7.29 5.65
C GLN A 218 -18.91 -8.47 5.16
N ARG A 219 -17.74 -8.20 4.56
CA ARG A 219 -16.83 -9.26 4.13
C ARG A 219 -15.89 -9.67 5.26
N VAL A 220 -15.49 -10.94 5.23
CA VAL A 220 -14.43 -11.49 6.07
C VAL A 220 -13.67 -12.55 5.27
N PHE A 221 -12.36 -12.57 5.42
CA PHE A 221 -11.56 -13.63 4.84
C PHE A 221 -11.74 -14.93 5.63
N VAL A 222 -11.94 -16.02 4.92
CA VAL A 222 -12.07 -17.36 5.49
C VAL A 222 -11.03 -18.30 4.92
N GLU A 223 -10.59 -19.25 5.74
CA GLU A 223 -9.74 -20.37 5.33
C GLU A 223 -10.42 -21.70 5.69
N ALA A 224 -10.22 -22.71 4.84
CA ALA A 224 -10.68 -24.05 5.09
C ALA A 224 -10.11 -24.63 6.39
N VAL A 225 -10.92 -25.40 7.12
CA VAL A 225 -10.46 -26.15 8.30
C VAL A 225 -9.48 -27.24 7.87
N ASP A 226 -9.76 -27.91 6.77
CA ASP A 226 -8.93 -28.96 6.21
C ASP A 226 -7.89 -28.40 5.22
N GLU A 227 -6.73 -29.05 5.16
CA GLU A 227 -5.69 -28.73 4.17
C GLU A 227 -5.95 -29.47 2.85
N GLY A 228 -5.44 -28.90 1.76
CA GLY A 228 -5.42 -29.54 0.45
C GLY A 228 -6.59 -29.15 -0.46
N PRO A 229 -6.53 -29.64 -1.71
CA PRO A 229 -7.44 -29.22 -2.78
C PRO A 229 -8.89 -29.69 -2.60
N GLU A 230 -9.14 -30.69 -1.77
CA GLU A 230 -10.51 -31.17 -1.49
C GLU A 230 -11.36 -30.10 -0.78
N ALA A 231 -10.71 -29.14 -0.12
CA ALA A 231 -11.38 -28.02 0.53
C ALA A 231 -11.77 -26.87 -0.43
N VAL A 232 -11.39 -26.95 -1.71
CA VAL A 232 -11.75 -25.93 -2.71
C VAL A 232 -13.26 -25.93 -2.94
N ALA A 233 -13.86 -24.73 -3.01
CA ALA A 233 -15.25 -24.49 -3.40
C ALA A 233 -15.26 -23.47 -4.56
N PRO A 234 -15.21 -23.93 -5.82
CA PRO A 234 -14.99 -23.07 -6.97
C PRO A 234 -16.24 -22.28 -7.39
N GLU A 235 -17.42 -22.67 -6.90
CA GLU A 235 -18.70 -22.07 -7.26
C GLU A 235 -19.27 -21.24 -6.12
N ALA A 236 -20.08 -20.25 -6.47
CA ALA A 236 -20.81 -19.45 -5.51
C ALA A 236 -21.78 -20.31 -4.70
N ALA A 237 -21.72 -20.17 -3.37
CA ALA A 237 -22.55 -20.93 -2.47
C ALA A 237 -22.91 -20.15 -1.21
N GLN A 238 -24.01 -20.61 -0.58
CA GLN A 238 -24.42 -20.15 0.75
C GLN A 238 -23.87 -21.08 1.83
N TYR A 239 -23.49 -20.50 2.96
CA TYR A 239 -22.89 -21.18 4.10
C TYR A 239 -23.67 -20.88 5.38
N GLU A 240 -23.92 -21.92 6.16
CA GLU A 240 -24.43 -21.82 7.52
C GLU A 240 -23.34 -21.22 8.45
N ILE A 241 -23.74 -20.36 9.38
CA ILE A 241 -22.84 -19.89 10.44
C ILE A 241 -23.03 -20.79 11.66
N VAL A 242 -22.07 -21.66 11.89
CA VAL A 242 -22.15 -22.69 12.92
C VAL A 242 -22.20 -22.05 14.32
N GLY A 243 -23.13 -22.55 15.15
CA GLY A 243 -23.28 -22.10 16.53
C GLY A 243 -24.28 -20.96 16.75
N LEU A 244 -24.78 -20.33 15.69
CA LEU A 244 -25.94 -19.43 15.82
C LEU A 244 -27.21 -20.22 16.12
N LYS A 245 -28.17 -19.61 16.82
CA LYS A 245 -29.45 -20.23 17.22
C LYS A 245 -30.62 -19.26 17.03
N GLY A 246 -31.80 -19.84 16.78
CA GLY A 246 -33.04 -19.10 16.64
C GLY A 246 -32.95 -17.99 15.60
N LYS A 247 -33.51 -16.82 15.89
CA LYS A 247 -33.57 -15.71 14.94
C LYS A 247 -32.21 -15.29 14.36
N ASP A 248 -31.10 -15.52 15.06
CA ASP A 248 -29.78 -15.19 14.52
C ASP A 248 -29.37 -16.20 13.43
N ALA A 249 -29.65 -17.47 13.63
CA ALA A 249 -29.43 -18.50 12.60
C ALA A 249 -30.33 -18.29 11.39
N ASP A 250 -31.61 -17.95 11.62
CA ASP A 250 -32.62 -17.79 10.57
C ASP A 250 -32.33 -16.57 9.67
N ASN A 251 -31.69 -15.52 10.23
CA ASN A 251 -31.48 -14.24 9.56
C ASN A 251 -30.00 -13.98 9.18
N SER A 252 -29.12 -14.95 9.33
CA SER A 252 -27.69 -14.72 9.08
C SER A 252 -27.03 -15.90 8.38
N TYR A 253 -26.25 -15.61 7.34
CA TYR A 253 -25.56 -16.61 6.55
C TYR A 253 -24.33 -16.02 5.84
N GLY A 254 -23.42 -16.87 5.39
CA GLY A 254 -22.30 -16.51 4.54
C GLY A 254 -22.60 -16.73 3.07
N LEU A 255 -22.08 -15.88 2.20
CA LEU A 255 -22.07 -16.06 0.74
C LEU A 255 -20.63 -15.94 0.26
N ALA A 256 -20.07 -16.98 -0.37
CA ALA A 256 -18.80 -16.92 -1.05
C ALA A 256 -18.98 -17.13 -2.55
N GLU A 257 -18.23 -16.40 -3.37
CA GLU A 257 -18.24 -16.59 -4.82
C GLU A 257 -17.37 -17.79 -5.20
N LYS A 258 -16.16 -17.84 -4.66
CA LYS A 258 -15.24 -18.96 -4.78
C LYS A 258 -14.28 -19.00 -3.60
N ILE A 259 -13.82 -20.19 -3.27
CA ILE A 259 -12.75 -20.42 -2.28
C ILE A 259 -11.72 -21.32 -2.97
N THR A 260 -10.49 -20.84 -3.09
CA THR A 260 -9.45 -21.45 -3.93
C THR A 260 -8.14 -21.67 -3.19
N MET A 261 -7.22 -22.38 -3.85
CA MET A 261 -5.81 -22.52 -3.41
C MET A 261 -4.87 -21.53 -4.13
N ASP A 262 -5.42 -20.53 -4.81
CA ASP A 262 -4.63 -19.49 -5.47
C ASP A 262 -3.89 -18.65 -4.44
N LYS A 263 -2.91 -17.87 -4.89
CA LYS A 263 -2.21 -16.86 -4.10
C LYS A 263 -3.21 -16.05 -3.26
N GLN A 264 -2.88 -15.89 -1.99
CA GLN A 264 -3.66 -15.06 -1.08
C GLN A 264 -2.89 -13.75 -0.85
N ASP A 265 -3.42 -12.66 -1.37
CA ASP A 265 -2.76 -11.35 -1.28
C ASP A 265 -2.79 -10.76 0.13
N PHE A 266 -1.97 -9.73 0.37
CA PHE A 266 -2.01 -8.93 1.59
C PHE A 266 -3.44 -8.42 1.84
N GLN A 267 -3.79 -8.27 3.11
CA GLN A 267 -5.09 -7.76 3.53
C GLN A 267 -4.92 -6.50 4.36
N GLY A 268 -5.79 -5.53 4.11
CA GLY A 268 -5.74 -4.23 4.74
C GLY A 268 -6.45 -4.13 6.08
N ILE A 269 -6.12 -3.08 6.84
CA ILE A 269 -6.86 -2.67 8.06
C ILE A 269 -7.66 -1.39 7.82
N ARG A 270 -8.67 -1.17 8.69
CA ARG A 270 -9.49 0.06 8.69
C ARG A 270 -8.96 1.13 9.64
N ALA A 271 -7.95 0.81 10.44
CA ALA A 271 -7.44 1.67 11.48
C ALA A 271 -6.92 3.00 10.93
N ALA A 272 -7.20 4.08 11.67
CA ALA A 272 -6.70 5.41 11.37
C ALA A 272 -6.30 6.13 12.65
N TYR A 273 -5.21 6.88 12.59
CA TYR A 273 -4.64 7.62 13.71
C TYR A 273 -4.08 8.96 13.23
N GLU A 274 -4.14 9.95 14.11
CA GLU A 274 -3.36 11.17 13.97
C GLU A 274 -2.10 11.05 14.84
N PHE A 275 -0.93 11.28 14.29
CA PHE A 275 0.28 11.45 15.07
C PHE A 275 0.42 12.91 15.46
N ASP A 276 0.49 13.17 16.76
CA ASP A 276 0.71 14.51 17.33
C ASP A 276 2.23 14.74 17.49
N PRO A 277 2.85 15.65 16.70
CA PRO A 277 4.29 15.89 16.76
C PRO A 277 4.78 16.55 18.04
N THR A 278 3.88 17.23 18.78
CA THR A 278 4.22 17.90 20.04
C THR A 278 4.13 16.91 21.21
N ALA A 279 3.09 16.10 21.21
CA ALA A 279 2.91 15.06 22.24
C ALA A 279 3.65 13.75 21.91
N GLU A 280 4.22 13.64 20.72
CA GLU A 280 4.99 12.50 20.19
C GLU A 280 4.25 11.16 20.34
N LYS A 281 2.97 11.15 19.99
CA LYS A 281 2.11 9.97 20.16
C LYS A 281 1.02 9.88 19.11
N TYR A 282 0.53 8.66 18.91
CA TYR A 282 -0.65 8.37 18.11
C TYR A 282 -1.95 8.65 18.89
N ILE A 283 -2.89 9.29 18.22
CA ILE A 283 -4.25 9.55 18.71
C ILE A 283 -5.20 8.81 17.78
N LYS A 284 -5.95 7.85 18.33
CA LYS A 284 -6.92 7.08 17.55
C LYS A 284 -8.06 8.00 17.09
N VAL A 285 -8.45 7.84 15.82
CA VAL A 285 -9.62 8.52 15.23
C VAL A 285 -10.61 7.48 14.71
N ASP A 286 -11.73 7.92 14.15
CA ASP A 286 -12.70 6.99 13.56
C ASP A 286 -12.02 6.15 12.46
N PRO A 287 -12.29 4.86 12.39
CA PRO A 287 -11.72 4.00 11.35
C PRO A 287 -12.35 4.31 9.98
N MET A 288 -11.64 4.02 8.92
CA MET A 288 -12.19 3.97 7.57
C MET A 288 -13.32 2.94 7.47
N LYS A 289 -14.23 3.11 6.53
CA LYS A 289 -15.26 2.12 6.23
C LYS A 289 -14.65 0.90 5.53
N GLU A 290 -13.77 1.15 4.56
CA GLU A 290 -13.07 0.09 3.83
C GLU A 290 -11.67 -0.13 4.44
N ALA A 291 -11.27 -1.40 4.54
CA ALA A 291 -9.90 -1.75 4.91
C ALA A 291 -8.96 -1.44 3.72
N ARG A 292 -7.73 -1.05 4.00
CA ARG A 292 -6.77 -0.69 2.94
C ARG A 292 -5.36 -1.10 3.30
N TRP A 293 -4.77 -1.87 2.39
CA TRP A 293 -3.34 -2.09 2.29
C TRP A 293 -2.88 -1.44 0.99
N TYR A 294 -1.82 -0.64 0.98
CA TYR A 294 -1.38 0.20 -0.15
C TYR A 294 -2.38 1.32 -0.56
N PRO A 295 -3.01 2.04 0.38
CA PRO A 295 -3.76 3.24 0.02
C PRO A 295 -2.83 4.43 -0.22
N THR A 296 -3.24 5.37 -1.06
CA THR A 296 -2.67 6.72 -1.05
C THR A 296 -3.57 7.65 -0.26
N LEU A 297 -2.96 8.41 0.66
CA LEU A 297 -3.60 9.53 1.33
C LEU A 297 -3.09 10.83 0.72
N VAL A 298 -3.97 11.70 0.27
CA VAL A 298 -3.62 13.00 -0.32
C VAL A 298 -4.43 14.13 0.30
N GLY A 299 -3.73 15.19 0.73
CA GLY A 299 -4.35 16.40 1.25
C GLY A 299 -5.14 17.13 0.16
N LEU A 300 -6.32 17.62 0.50
CA LEU A 300 -7.19 18.42 -0.36
C LEU A 300 -7.03 19.92 -0.06
N GLU A 301 -7.50 20.76 -0.98
CA GLU A 301 -7.40 22.23 -0.87
C GLU A 301 -8.09 22.79 0.38
N ASP A 302 -9.15 22.13 0.85
CA ASP A 302 -9.92 22.53 2.04
C ASP A 302 -9.37 21.97 3.37
N GLY A 303 -8.23 21.27 3.31
CA GLY A 303 -7.56 20.67 4.46
C GLY A 303 -8.06 19.29 4.86
N ARG A 304 -9.05 18.74 4.17
CA ARG A 304 -9.45 17.34 4.33
C ARG A 304 -8.42 16.43 3.65
N VAL A 305 -8.51 15.14 3.90
CA VAL A 305 -7.62 14.13 3.29
C VAL A 305 -8.45 13.09 2.56
N LEU A 306 -8.12 12.85 1.30
CA LEU A 306 -8.71 11.79 0.49
C LEU A 306 -7.85 10.52 0.59
N SER A 307 -8.48 9.39 0.90
CA SER A 307 -7.89 8.05 0.84
C SER A 307 -8.40 7.33 -0.40
N VAL A 308 -7.48 6.86 -1.23
CA VAL A 308 -7.82 6.17 -2.48
C VAL A 308 -7.14 4.82 -2.57
N SER A 309 -7.80 3.88 -3.27
CA SER A 309 -7.29 2.56 -3.62
C SER A 309 -6.92 1.69 -2.41
N GLY A 310 -6.20 0.62 -2.65
CA GLY A 310 -5.70 -0.36 -1.68
C GLY A 310 -6.35 -1.72 -1.83
N LEU A 311 -5.73 -2.73 -1.21
CA LEU A 311 -6.32 -4.05 -1.01
C LEU A 311 -7.18 -4.03 0.26
N ASP A 312 -8.34 -4.62 0.19
CA ASP A 312 -9.29 -4.66 1.30
C ASP A 312 -9.01 -5.77 2.33
N ASP A 313 -9.97 -6.06 3.18
CA ASP A 313 -9.88 -7.08 4.24
C ASP A 313 -9.96 -8.53 3.75
N VAL A 314 -10.10 -8.73 2.45
CA VAL A 314 -10.03 -10.07 1.81
C VAL A 314 -8.93 -10.15 0.75
N GLY A 315 -8.11 -9.11 0.60
CA GLY A 315 -7.03 -9.02 -0.37
C GLY A 315 -7.47 -8.63 -1.78
N ALA A 316 -8.72 -8.17 -1.95
CA ALA A 316 -9.19 -7.69 -3.22
C ALA A 316 -8.92 -6.18 -3.38
N ILE A 317 -8.53 -5.77 -4.60
CA ILE A 317 -8.38 -4.34 -4.88
C ILE A 317 -9.72 -3.63 -4.83
N LEU A 318 -9.76 -2.47 -4.19
CA LEU A 318 -10.96 -1.65 -4.10
C LEU A 318 -11.35 -1.12 -5.50
N PRO A 319 -12.62 -1.30 -5.93
CA PRO A 319 -13.04 -0.99 -7.28
C PRO A 319 -13.15 0.52 -7.59
N GLY A 320 -12.90 1.37 -6.60
CA GLY A 320 -13.00 2.82 -6.71
C GLY A 320 -13.70 3.48 -5.51
N ASP A 321 -13.99 2.71 -4.46
CA ASP A 321 -14.55 3.24 -3.22
C ASP A 321 -13.48 4.03 -2.49
N ASN A 322 -13.59 5.35 -2.53
CA ASN A 322 -12.71 6.30 -1.90
C ASN A 322 -13.39 6.97 -0.71
N GLU A 323 -12.59 7.48 0.23
CA GLU A 323 -13.10 8.07 1.47
C GLU A 323 -12.38 9.38 1.78
N ILE A 324 -13.09 10.31 2.39
CA ILE A 324 -12.56 11.61 2.78
C ILE A 324 -12.59 11.72 4.30
N TYR A 325 -11.42 11.98 4.88
CA TYR A 325 -11.24 12.29 6.29
C TYR A 325 -11.35 13.79 6.54
N ASP A 326 -12.18 14.17 7.51
CA ASP A 326 -12.28 15.55 7.99
C ASP A 326 -11.56 15.69 9.34
N PRO A 327 -10.42 16.42 9.40
CA PRO A 327 -9.65 16.56 10.64
C PRO A 327 -10.38 17.35 11.74
N LYS A 328 -11.41 18.14 11.40
CA LYS A 328 -12.22 18.88 12.38
C LYS A 328 -13.18 17.97 13.13
N THR A 329 -13.82 17.05 12.42
CA THR A 329 -14.78 16.10 13.01
C THR A 329 -14.15 14.77 13.38
N LYS A 330 -12.93 14.47 12.86
CA LYS A 330 -12.20 13.20 12.98
C LYS A 330 -12.97 12.01 12.43
N LYS A 331 -13.76 12.25 11.39
CA LYS A 331 -14.64 11.26 10.75
C LYS A 331 -14.35 11.09 9.29
N TRP A 332 -14.65 9.88 8.81
CA TRP A 332 -14.61 9.55 7.40
C TRP A 332 -15.98 9.66 6.76
N SER A 333 -16.01 10.13 5.54
CA SER A 333 -17.19 10.18 4.69
C SER A 333 -16.90 9.56 3.33
N LYS A 334 -17.94 9.19 2.59
CA LYS A 334 -17.80 8.66 1.24
C LYS A 334 -17.17 9.72 0.33
N GLY A 335 -16.09 9.35 -0.37
CA GLY A 335 -15.46 10.14 -1.43
C GLY A 335 -16.06 9.85 -2.81
N PRO A 336 -15.59 10.53 -3.87
CA PRO A 336 -16.01 10.26 -5.23
C PRO A 336 -15.50 8.89 -5.67
N PHE A 337 -16.35 8.15 -6.40
CA PHE A 337 -16.00 6.83 -6.90
C PHE A 337 -15.07 6.94 -8.12
N HIS A 338 -13.83 6.53 -7.97
CA HIS A 338 -12.86 6.47 -9.05
C HIS A 338 -11.78 5.43 -8.78
N TYR A 339 -11.48 4.60 -9.78
CA TYR A 339 -10.53 3.51 -9.66
C TYR A 339 -9.10 3.96 -9.94
N PHE A 340 -8.18 3.52 -9.09
CA PHE A 340 -6.73 3.52 -9.32
C PHE A 340 -6.13 2.17 -8.92
N PRO A 341 -5.02 1.73 -9.53
CA PRO A 341 -4.16 0.70 -8.95
C PRO A 341 -3.69 1.10 -7.55
N THR A 342 -3.08 0.18 -6.81
CA THR A 342 -2.61 0.48 -5.45
C THR A 342 -1.48 1.52 -5.44
N TYR A 343 -1.37 2.29 -4.34
CA TYR A 343 -0.41 3.40 -4.17
C TYR A 343 -0.33 4.34 -5.38
N PRO A 344 -1.45 4.84 -5.91
CA PRO A 344 -1.36 5.82 -6.98
C PRO A 344 -0.67 7.09 -6.46
N ALA A 345 0.36 7.55 -7.13
CA ALA A 345 0.95 8.84 -6.81
C ALA A 345 -0.03 9.95 -7.20
N LEU A 346 -0.47 10.75 -6.24
CA LEU A 346 -1.44 11.83 -6.46
C LEU A 346 -0.89 13.15 -5.94
N PHE A 347 -0.95 14.18 -6.77
CA PHE A 347 -0.49 15.51 -6.45
C PHE A 347 -1.62 16.52 -6.52
N LEU A 348 -1.83 17.26 -5.42
CA LEU A 348 -2.78 18.38 -5.43
C LEU A 348 -2.25 19.48 -6.36
N THR A 349 -3.09 19.89 -7.32
CA THR A 349 -2.79 20.96 -8.27
C THR A 349 -3.60 22.21 -7.94
N LYS A 350 -3.22 23.34 -8.54
CA LYS A 350 -3.95 24.59 -8.43
C LYS A 350 -5.40 24.39 -8.87
N GLY A 351 -6.35 24.85 -8.04
CA GLY A 351 -7.78 24.71 -8.28
C GLY A 351 -8.36 23.38 -7.81
N GLY A 352 -7.73 22.74 -6.82
CA GLY A 352 -8.31 21.61 -6.08
C GLY A 352 -8.37 20.28 -6.80
N LYS A 353 -7.73 20.17 -7.99
CA LYS A 353 -7.68 18.92 -8.76
C LYS A 353 -6.48 18.08 -8.39
N LEU A 354 -6.53 16.79 -8.69
CA LEU A 354 -5.43 15.87 -8.45
C LEU A 354 -4.79 15.42 -9.76
N PHE A 355 -3.49 15.57 -9.87
CA PHE A 355 -2.71 15.00 -10.97
C PHE A 355 -2.20 13.61 -10.59
N TYR A 356 -2.47 12.64 -11.46
CA TYR A 356 -1.96 11.29 -11.40
C TYR A 356 -0.95 11.08 -12.54
N PRO A 357 0.34 10.87 -12.27
CA PRO A 357 1.36 10.68 -13.32
C PRO A 357 1.43 9.26 -13.86
N GLY A 358 0.57 8.34 -13.43
CA GLY A 358 0.60 6.93 -13.79
C GLY A 358 1.41 6.04 -12.85
N ALA A 359 2.23 6.62 -11.96
CA ALA A 359 3.03 5.87 -11.00
C ALA A 359 2.14 5.22 -9.92
N ASN A 360 2.34 3.92 -9.68
CA ASN A 360 1.55 3.10 -8.75
C ASN A 360 2.35 1.87 -8.31
N ALA A 361 1.82 1.07 -7.37
CA ALA A 361 2.48 -0.15 -6.87
C ALA A 361 1.98 -1.46 -7.51
N GLY A 362 1.18 -1.39 -8.56
CA GLY A 362 0.94 -2.51 -9.47
C GLY A 362 -0.25 -3.40 -9.23
N TYR A 363 -0.78 -3.52 -8.04
CA TYR A 363 -1.96 -4.38 -7.83
C TYR A 363 -3.17 -3.84 -8.59
N GLY A 364 -3.89 -4.75 -9.23
CA GLY A 364 -5.07 -4.47 -10.06
C GLY A 364 -4.89 -4.88 -11.51
N PRO A 365 -5.97 -4.80 -12.32
CA PRO A 365 -5.93 -5.16 -13.73
C PRO A 365 -4.88 -4.36 -14.51
N ALA A 366 -4.16 -5.06 -15.39
CA ALA A 366 -3.06 -4.49 -16.16
C ALA A 366 -3.50 -3.37 -17.12
N ASP A 367 -4.73 -3.43 -17.59
CA ASP A 367 -5.32 -2.55 -18.62
C ASP A 367 -6.18 -1.43 -18.05
N LYS A 368 -6.19 -1.25 -16.70
CA LYS A 368 -7.11 -0.31 -16.07
C LYS A 368 -6.39 0.68 -15.15
N GLY A 369 -6.73 1.97 -15.30
CA GLY A 369 -6.36 3.04 -14.37
C GLY A 369 -4.87 3.39 -14.35
N ARG A 370 -4.12 3.11 -15.40
CA ARG A 370 -2.67 3.32 -15.47
C ARG A 370 -2.25 4.56 -16.27
N GLU A 371 -3.20 5.19 -16.95
CA GLU A 371 -2.91 6.35 -17.77
C GLU A 371 -2.80 7.62 -16.92
N PRO A 372 -1.78 8.47 -17.16
CA PRO A 372 -1.66 9.77 -16.51
C PRO A 372 -2.86 10.66 -16.78
N GLY A 373 -3.24 11.47 -15.80
CA GLY A 373 -4.37 12.37 -15.98
C GLY A 373 -4.63 13.31 -14.80
N ILE A 374 -5.56 14.23 -15.01
CA ILE A 374 -6.04 15.15 -13.99
C ILE A 374 -7.44 14.73 -13.58
N TRP A 375 -7.62 14.48 -12.30
CA TRP A 375 -8.89 14.13 -11.69
C TRP A 375 -9.51 15.36 -11.00
N ASP A 376 -10.63 15.82 -11.54
CA ASP A 376 -11.49 16.81 -10.90
C ASP A 376 -12.41 16.06 -9.92
N ILE A 377 -12.10 16.12 -8.64
CA ILE A 377 -12.79 15.35 -7.61
C ILE A 377 -14.21 15.83 -7.34
N GLU A 378 -14.51 17.13 -7.56
CA GLU A 378 -15.84 17.70 -7.37
C GLU A 378 -16.81 17.23 -8.46
N LYS A 379 -16.35 17.24 -9.71
CA LYS A 379 -17.14 16.80 -10.86
C LYS A 379 -17.03 15.29 -11.10
N ASN A 380 -16.10 14.64 -10.41
CA ASN A 380 -15.70 13.25 -10.62
C ASN A 380 -15.39 12.94 -12.10
N THR A 381 -14.60 13.79 -12.74
CA THR A 381 -14.16 13.64 -14.12
C THR A 381 -12.66 13.49 -14.20
N PHE A 382 -12.19 12.53 -15.01
CA PHE A 382 -10.76 12.27 -15.23
C PHE A 382 -10.40 12.64 -16.66
N THR A 383 -9.44 13.55 -16.81
CA THR A 383 -8.93 13.99 -18.12
C THR A 383 -7.51 13.47 -18.31
N LYS A 384 -7.31 12.64 -19.33
CA LYS A 384 -5.98 12.10 -19.66
C LYS A 384 -5.00 13.20 -20.02
N VAL A 385 -3.75 13.06 -19.55
CA VAL A 385 -2.63 13.94 -19.90
C VAL A 385 -1.68 13.17 -20.82
N PRO A 386 -1.55 13.58 -22.09
CA PRO A 386 -0.62 12.96 -23.03
C PRO A 386 0.82 13.40 -22.74
N GLY A 387 1.81 12.68 -23.29
CA GLY A 387 3.21 13.09 -23.31
C GLY A 387 4.17 12.17 -22.55
N LEU A 388 3.68 11.35 -21.63
CA LEU A 388 4.48 10.25 -21.10
C LEU A 388 4.48 9.09 -22.08
N THR A 389 5.67 8.61 -22.41
CA THR A 389 5.85 7.38 -23.18
C THR A 389 5.77 6.17 -22.26
N ASP A 390 5.33 5.03 -22.80
CA ASP A 390 5.30 3.75 -22.08
C ASP A 390 4.54 3.81 -20.74
N THR A 391 3.30 4.30 -20.75
CA THR A 391 2.43 4.41 -19.57
C THR A 391 2.17 3.07 -18.88
N ASP A 392 2.34 1.96 -19.58
CA ASP A 392 2.28 0.59 -19.06
C ASP A 392 3.56 0.16 -18.30
N GLN A 393 4.57 1.01 -18.22
CA GLN A 393 5.84 0.76 -17.52
C GLN A 393 6.09 1.75 -16.38
N LEU A 394 5.04 2.27 -15.76
CA LEU A 394 5.11 3.21 -14.63
C LEU A 394 4.86 2.54 -13.27
N GLU A 395 4.67 1.23 -13.27
CA GLU A 395 4.57 0.47 -12.02
C GLU A 395 5.86 0.58 -11.21
N THR A 396 5.73 0.83 -9.92
CA THR A 396 6.85 1.10 -8.99
C THR A 396 7.72 2.32 -9.34
N ALA A 397 7.26 3.20 -10.24
CA ALA A 397 7.94 4.47 -10.49
C ALA A 397 7.87 5.39 -9.26
N ALA A 398 8.95 6.12 -9.00
CA ALA A 398 8.93 7.24 -8.08
C ALA A 398 8.44 8.50 -8.79
N SER A 399 7.70 9.33 -8.08
CA SER A 399 7.29 10.64 -8.60
C SER A 399 7.36 11.70 -7.51
N LEU A 400 7.75 12.91 -7.89
CA LEU A 400 7.89 14.04 -6.98
C LEU A 400 7.57 15.36 -7.69
N MET A 401 7.06 16.30 -6.90
CA MET A 401 6.87 17.67 -7.37
C MET A 401 8.17 18.44 -7.25
N LEU A 402 8.61 19.05 -8.36
CA LEU A 402 9.85 19.81 -8.40
C LEU A 402 9.68 21.20 -7.78
N PRO A 403 10.72 21.74 -7.12
CA PRO A 403 10.71 23.12 -6.65
C PRO A 403 10.90 24.12 -7.82
N PRO A 404 10.29 25.31 -7.76
CA PRO A 404 9.27 25.66 -6.77
C PRO A 404 7.95 24.94 -7.08
N VAL A 405 7.28 24.41 -6.06
CA VAL A 405 6.05 23.62 -6.23
C VAL A 405 4.91 24.40 -6.92
N GLN A 406 4.98 25.74 -6.89
CA GLN A 406 4.03 26.62 -7.57
C GLN A 406 4.05 26.47 -9.10
N ASP A 407 5.16 26.01 -9.67
CA ASP A 407 5.29 25.72 -11.11
C ASP A 407 4.56 24.45 -11.51
N GLN A 408 4.17 23.63 -10.54
CA GLN A 408 3.43 22.37 -10.74
C GLN A 408 4.10 21.41 -11.73
N LYS A 409 5.43 21.32 -11.65
CA LYS A 409 6.21 20.37 -12.44
C LYS A 409 6.39 19.08 -11.65
N VAL A 410 6.00 17.97 -12.25
CA VAL A 410 6.15 16.64 -11.66
C VAL A 410 7.21 15.86 -12.45
N LEU A 411 8.17 15.28 -11.73
CA LEU A 411 9.17 14.39 -12.27
C LEU A 411 8.78 12.95 -11.94
N VAL A 412 8.83 12.08 -12.94
CA VAL A 412 8.62 10.63 -12.78
C VAL A 412 9.90 9.90 -13.10
N LEU A 413 10.32 8.99 -12.22
CA LEU A 413 11.61 8.30 -12.28
C LEU A 413 11.43 6.79 -12.21
N GLY A 414 12.13 6.06 -13.07
CA GLY A 414 12.14 4.62 -13.05
C GLY A 414 10.82 4.00 -13.48
N GLY A 415 10.41 2.96 -12.78
CA GLY A 415 9.22 2.17 -13.08
C GLY A 415 9.53 0.90 -13.85
N GLY A 416 8.58 -0.01 -13.92
CA GLY A 416 8.65 -1.29 -14.61
C GLY A 416 7.34 -1.65 -15.28
N GLY A 417 7.31 -2.78 -15.95
CA GLY A 417 6.08 -3.32 -16.55
C GLY A 417 5.18 -3.94 -15.49
N VAL A 418 3.95 -4.14 -15.87
CA VAL A 418 2.91 -4.70 -15.02
C VAL A 418 3.33 -6.06 -14.44
N GLY A 419 3.12 -6.23 -13.12
CA GLY A 419 3.51 -7.45 -12.41
C GLY A 419 5.03 -7.67 -12.40
N GLU A 420 5.82 -6.60 -12.42
CA GLU A 420 7.29 -6.65 -12.47
C GLU A 420 7.85 -7.42 -13.68
N SER A 421 7.03 -7.59 -14.73
CA SER A 421 7.38 -8.33 -15.94
C SER A 421 8.55 -7.72 -16.72
N LYS A 422 8.81 -6.42 -16.53
CA LYS A 422 9.94 -5.70 -17.12
C LYS A 422 10.52 -4.74 -16.09
N MET A 423 11.77 -4.91 -15.76
CA MET A 423 12.47 -3.97 -14.89
C MET A 423 12.88 -2.72 -15.66
N SER A 424 12.76 -1.57 -15.00
CA SER A 424 13.24 -0.31 -15.54
C SER A 424 14.76 -0.28 -15.62
N THR A 425 15.28 0.14 -16.76
CA THR A 425 16.70 0.46 -16.94
C THR A 425 16.88 1.97 -16.98
N ALA A 426 16.93 2.63 -15.84
CA ALA A 426 17.23 4.08 -15.73
C ALA A 426 16.31 4.95 -16.62
N ARG A 427 15.05 5.09 -16.24
CA ARG A 427 14.09 5.98 -16.90
C ARG A 427 13.92 7.27 -16.14
N THR A 428 13.82 8.35 -16.89
CA THR A 428 13.40 9.66 -16.41
C THR A 428 12.39 10.21 -17.39
N ALA A 429 11.21 10.59 -16.89
CA ALA A 429 10.18 11.28 -17.66
C ALA A 429 9.66 12.46 -16.84
N GLY A 430 9.41 13.54 -17.50
CA GLY A 430 8.95 14.76 -16.86
C GLY A 430 7.76 15.38 -17.61
#